data_a2ba6d28ca85d0d2a7af290abc58692c
#
_entry.id   a2ba6d28ca85d0d2a7af290abc58692c
#
_cell.length_a   1.000
_cell.length_b   1.000
_cell.length_c   1.000
_cell.angle_alpha   90.00
_cell.angle_beta   90.00
_cell.angle_gamma   90.00
#
_symmetry.space_group_name_H-M   'P 1'
#
loop_
_entity.id
_entity.type
_entity.pdbx_description
1 polymer ?
#
loop_
_entity_poly.entity_id
_entity_poly.type
_entity_poly.pdbx_seq_one_letter_code
_entity_poly.pdbx_strand_id
1 'polypeptide(L)'
;MISAMPLPTREAATALLHEHVTDAYQRQHALMVATALEGYAVHLNEEVNLWYLTGLLHDLDFERHPAEHPGPSLQWFKEWGYPPDLIHAVEAHAYGYNGFTTLPQTRLAAALLATDEL
;
A
#
# COMPACT_ATOMS: atom_id res chain seq x y z
N MET A 1 6.69 -11.09 -23.49
CA MET A 1 6.45 -10.82 -22.77
C MET A 1 6.11 -10.22 -21.83
N ILE A 2 5.94 -10.00 -21.52
CA ILE A 2 5.71 -9.41 -20.73
C ILE A 2 5.60 -9.09 -19.93
N SER A 3 5.20 -9.25 -19.78
CA SER A 3 5.18 -8.32 -19.06
C SER A 3 5.19 -8.19 -17.73
N ALA A 4 6.00 -7.64 -17.12
CA ALA A 4 6.02 -7.31 -15.75
C ALA A 4 4.80 -6.47 -15.41
N MET A 5 4.20 -6.66 -14.22
CA MET A 5 3.16 -5.79 -13.74
C MET A 5 3.76 -4.41 -13.49
N PRO A 6 3.16 -3.35 -14.01
CA PRO A 6 3.73 -2.02 -13.86
C PRO A 6 3.65 -1.54 -12.42
N LEU A 7 4.75 -0.98 -11.96
CA LEU A 7 4.80 -0.23 -10.72
C LEU A 7 5.22 1.19 -11.06
N PRO A 8 4.70 2.20 -10.37
CA PRO A 8 5.18 3.56 -10.58
C PRO A 8 6.60 3.69 -10.04
N THR A 9 7.33 4.69 -10.52
CA THR A 9 8.59 5.05 -9.89
C THR A 9 8.29 5.60 -8.49
N ARG A 10 9.27 5.63 -7.61
CA ARG A 10 9.08 6.20 -6.27
C ARG A 10 8.71 7.69 -6.37
N GLU A 11 9.28 8.39 -7.35
CA GLU A 11 8.93 9.80 -7.57
C GLU A 11 7.48 9.97 -7.98
N ALA A 12 7.03 9.15 -8.93
CA ALA A 12 5.63 9.20 -9.38
C ALA A 12 4.68 8.81 -8.24
N ALA A 13 5.03 7.81 -7.46
CA ALA A 13 4.22 7.37 -6.33
C ALA A 13 4.15 8.45 -5.25
N THR A 14 5.25 9.15 -4.99
CA THR A 14 5.27 10.25 -4.03
C THR A 14 4.38 11.38 -4.50
N ALA A 15 4.42 11.72 -5.79
CA ALA A 15 3.55 12.75 -6.37
C ALA A 15 2.09 12.34 -6.23
N LEU A 16 1.79 11.08 -6.48
CA LEU A 16 0.44 10.54 -6.34
C LEU A 16 -0.04 10.65 -4.88
N LEU A 17 0.82 10.29 -3.93
CA LEU A 17 0.52 10.43 -2.51
C LEU A 17 0.19 11.88 -2.18
N HIS A 18 1.01 12.82 -2.64
CA HIS A 18 0.81 14.24 -2.34
C HIS A 18 -0.46 14.80 -2.99
N GLU A 19 -0.89 14.23 -4.10
CA GLU A 19 -2.14 14.62 -4.75
C GLU A 19 -3.36 14.21 -3.92
N HIS A 20 -3.34 13.01 -3.35
CA HIS A 20 -4.48 12.44 -2.64
C HIS A 20 -4.46 12.69 -1.13
N VAL A 21 -3.29 12.95 -0.57
CA VAL A 21 -3.10 13.11 0.86
C VAL A 21 -2.41 14.44 1.11
N THR A 22 -3.11 15.38 1.74
CA THR A 22 -2.56 16.72 2.02
C THR A 22 -2.10 16.87 3.46
N ASP A 23 -2.62 16.05 4.35
CA ASP A 23 -2.26 16.12 5.77
C ASP A 23 -0.83 15.66 6.00
N ALA A 24 -0.06 16.48 6.71
CA ALA A 24 1.36 16.20 6.94
C ALA A 24 1.57 14.92 7.76
N TYR A 25 0.72 14.68 8.74
CA TYR A 25 0.81 13.48 9.56
C TYR A 25 0.57 12.21 8.72
N GLN A 26 -0.45 12.25 7.86
CA GLN A 26 -0.76 11.10 7.01
C GLN A 26 0.36 10.84 6.00
N ARG A 27 0.97 11.89 5.46
CA ARG A 27 2.11 11.75 4.55
C ARG A 27 3.29 11.12 5.27
N GLN A 28 3.55 11.55 6.50
CA GLN A 28 4.64 11.00 7.30
C GLN A 28 4.38 9.54 7.66
N HIS A 29 3.14 9.21 8.02
CA HIS A 29 2.76 7.83 8.31
C HIS A 29 3.02 6.93 7.10
N ALA A 30 2.61 7.37 5.91
CA ALA A 30 2.85 6.62 4.68
C ALA A 30 4.34 6.37 4.45
N LEU A 31 5.16 7.39 4.64
CA LEU A 31 6.60 7.25 4.45
C LEU A 31 7.23 6.33 5.50
N MET A 32 6.77 6.39 6.74
CA MET A 32 7.26 5.52 7.80
C MET A 32 6.95 4.06 7.50
N VAL A 33 5.73 3.77 7.07
CA VAL A 33 5.35 2.40 6.71
C VAL A 33 6.15 1.92 5.50
N ALA A 34 6.31 2.78 4.49
CA ALA A 34 7.11 2.46 3.30
C ALA A 34 8.55 2.10 3.68
N THR A 35 9.16 2.91 4.54
CA THR A 35 10.55 2.70 4.97
C THR A 35 10.70 1.42 5.78
N ALA A 36 9.74 1.15 6.67
CA ALA A 36 9.77 -0.07 7.48
C ALA A 36 9.63 -1.30 6.58
N LEU A 37 8.70 -1.28 5.62
CA LEU A 37 8.52 -2.40 4.70
C LEU A 37 9.75 -2.61 3.82
N GLU A 38 10.38 -1.53 3.40
CA GLU A 38 11.64 -1.62 2.64
C GLU A 38 12.70 -2.38 3.44
N GLY A 39 12.84 -2.02 4.73
CA GLY A 39 13.80 -2.69 5.60
C GLY A 39 13.50 -4.17 5.77
N TYR A 40 12.25 -4.52 5.97
CA TYR A 40 11.85 -5.93 6.06
C TYR A 40 12.12 -6.67 4.75
N ALA A 41 11.85 -6.04 3.61
CA ALA A 41 12.08 -6.68 2.32
C ALA A 41 13.56 -7.00 2.12
N VAL A 42 14.44 -6.07 2.49
CA VAL A 42 15.90 -6.32 2.41
C VAL A 42 16.26 -7.49 3.31
N HIS A 43 15.79 -7.48 4.53
CA HIS A 43 16.10 -8.53 5.51
C HIS A 43 15.58 -9.91 5.07
N LEU A 44 14.41 -9.94 4.48
CA LEU A 44 13.74 -11.18 4.07
C LEU A 44 14.05 -11.59 2.63
N ASN A 45 14.88 -10.80 1.94
CA ASN A 45 15.23 -11.05 0.55
C ASN A 45 14.01 -11.06 -0.37
N GLU A 46 13.13 -10.07 -0.17
CA GLU A 46 11.92 -9.90 -0.95
C GLU A 46 12.07 -8.74 -1.94
N GLU A 47 11.02 -8.47 -2.71
CA GLU A 47 10.97 -7.41 -3.71
C GLU A 47 10.92 -6.03 -3.04
N VAL A 48 12.07 -5.40 -2.87
CA VAL A 48 12.22 -4.18 -2.08
C VAL A 48 11.31 -3.06 -2.57
N ASN A 49 11.29 -2.84 -3.88
CA ASN A 49 10.50 -1.73 -4.42
C ASN A 49 9.00 -1.97 -4.29
N LEU A 50 8.56 -3.19 -4.49
CA LEU A 50 7.15 -3.56 -4.30
C LEU A 50 6.72 -3.31 -2.87
N TRP A 51 7.53 -3.72 -1.90
CA TRP A 51 7.21 -3.55 -0.48
C TRP A 51 7.18 -2.08 -0.09
N TYR A 52 8.16 -1.31 -0.57
CA TYR A 52 8.19 0.14 -0.31
C TYR A 52 6.92 0.82 -0.84
N LEU A 53 6.57 0.55 -2.09
CA LEU A 53 5.42 1.19 -2.72
C LEU A 53 4.10 0.76 -2.10
N THR A 54 4.00 -0.48 -1.68
CA THR A 54 2.82 -0.96 -0.96
C THR A 54 2.60 -0.15 0.31
N GLY A 55 3.67 0.06 1.07
CA GLY A 55 3.59 0.87 2.28
C GLY A 55 3.25 2.32 2.01
N LEU A 56 3.86 2.88 0.98
CA LEU A 56 3.65 4.31 0.65
C LEU A 56 2.21 4.58 0.24
N LEU A 57 1.57 3.64 -0.45
CA LEU A 57 0.26 3.84 -1.06
C LEU A 57 -0.89 3.15 -0.30
N HIS A 58 -0.62 2.53 0.85
CA HIS A 58 -1.63 1.72 1.52
C HIS A 58 -2.86 2.50 1.99
N ASP A 59 -2.71 3.78 2.28
CA ASP A 59 -3.79 4.64 2.75
C ASP A 59 -4.11 5.77 1.76
N LEU A 60 -3.87 5.55 0.47
CA LEU A 60 -3.99 6.60 -0.54
C LEU A 60 -5.37 7.26 -0.56
N ASP A 61 -6.42 6.50 -0.29
CA ASP A 61 -7.80 6.98 -0.34
C ASP A 61 -8.35 7.42 1.02
N PHE A 62 -7.60 7.22 2.10
CA PHE A 62 -8.16 7.35 3.44
C PHE A 62 -8.63 8.78 3.75
N GLU A 63 -7.85 9.78 3.37
CA GLU A 63 -8.17 11.16 3.69
C GLU A 63 -9.47 11.63 3.03
N ARG A 64 -9.66 11.29 1.75
CA ARG A 64 -10.83 11.72 0.99
C ARG A 64 -12.02 10.79 1.11
N HIS A 65 -11.78 9.51 1.39
CA HIS A 65 -12.82 8.49 1.39
C HIS A 65 -12.73 7.58 2.62
N PRO A 66 -12.71 8.15 3.85
CA PRO A 66 -12.51 7.31 5.04
C PRO A 66 -13.61 6.28 5.26
N ALA A 67 -14.85 6.57 4.85
CA ALA A 67 -15.96 5.65 5.05
C ALA A 67 -15.95 4.49 4.06
N GLU A 68 -15.14 4.59 3.01
CA GLU A 68 -15.08 3.58 1.95
C GLU A 68 -13.70 2.93 1.85
N HIS A 69 -12.72 3.50 2.57
CA HIS A 69 -11.35 3.01 2.58
C HIS A 69 -11.32 1.51 2.90
N PRO A 70 -10.57 0.68 2.18
CA PRO A 70 -9.69 0.99 1.07
C PRO A 70 -10.30 0.73 -0.32
N GLY A 71 -11.63 0.68 -0.43
CA GLY A 71 -12.33 0.39 -1.68
C GLY A 71 -11.85 1.21 -2.86
N PRO A 72 -11.86 2.56 -2.75
CA PRO A 72 -11.39 3.39 -3.86
C PRO A 72 -9.95 3.08 -4.28
N SER A 73 -9.03 2.93 -3.33
CA SER A 73 -7.65 2.58 -3.65
C SER A 73 -7.57 1.27 -4.41
N LEU A 74 -8.29 0.25 -3.97
CA LEU A 74 -8.27 -1.06 -4.64
C LEU A 74 -8.75 -0.94 -6.08
N GLN A 75 -9.78 -0.12 -6.32
CA GLN A 75 -10.29 0.10 -7.66
C GLN A 75 -9.25 0.81 -8.52
N TRP A 76 -8.63 1.87 -8.00
CA TRP A 76 -7.60 2.60 -8.74
C TRP A 76 -6.42 1.70 -9.09
N PHE A 77 -5.95 0.90 -8.12
CA PHE A 77 -4.79 0.02 -8.34
C PHE A 77 -5.09 -1.01 -9.44
N LYS A 78 -6.31 -1.53 -9.48
CA LYS A 78 -6.72 -2.45 -10.54
C LYS A 78 -6.74 -1.76 -11.89
N GLU A 79 -7.29 -0.55 -11.93
CA GLU A 79 -7.35 0.23 -13.16
C GLU A 79 -5.95 0.59 -13.68
N TRP A 80 -5.02 0.82 -12.77
CA TRP A 80 -3.64 1.16 -13.14
C TRP A 80 -2.78 -0.07 -13.42
N GLY A 81 -3.31 -1.26 -13.21
CA GLY A 81 -2.59 -2.50 -13.49
C GLY A 81 -1.50 -2.82 -12.48
N TYR A 82 -1.64 -2.39 -11.24
CA TYR A 82 -0.65 -2.67 -10.20
C TYR A 82 -0.66 -4.17 -9.85
N PRO A 83 0.46 -4.68 -9.30
CA PRO A 83 0.56 -6.12 -9.00
C PRO A 83 -0.49 -6.61 -8.03
N PRO A 84 -0.99 -7.84 -8.23
CA PRO A 84 -1.97 -8.43 -7.31
C PRO A 84 -1.49 -8.50 -5.86
N ASP A 85 -0.20 -8.69 -5.62
CA ASP A 85 0.34 -8.74 -4.27
C ASP A 85 0.18 -7.41 -3.52
N LEU A 86 0.37 -6.29 -4.22
CA LEU A 86 0.14 -4.97 -3.65
C LEU A 86 -1.34 -4.80 -3.31
N ILE A 87 -2.21 -5.14 -4.25
CA ILE A 87 -3.66 -5.00 -4.07
C ILE A 87 -4.14 -5.85 -2.90
N HIS A 88 -3.70 -7.11 -2.84
CA HIS A 88 -4.07 -8.01 -1.74
C HIS A 88 -3.60 -7.46 -0.39
N ALA A 89 -2.37 -6.98 -0.31
CA ALA A 89 -1.84 -6.46 0.95
C ALA A 89 -2.65 -5.26 1.45
N VAL A 90 -3.00 -4.36 0.54
CA VAL A 90 -3.81 -3.18 0.90
C VAL A 90 -5.20 -3.60 1.35
N GLU A 91 -5.83 -4.56 0.67
CA GLU A 91 -7.13 -5.06 1.08
C GLU A 91 -7.06 -5.71 2.46
N ALA A 92 -6.06 -6.55 2.70
CA ALA A 92 -5.94 -7.29 3.94
C ALA A 92 -5.63 -6.41 5.14
N HIS A 93 -4.95 -5.26 4.93
CA HIS A 93 -4.64 -4.38 6.06
C HIS A 93 -5.90 -3.74 6.65
N ALA A 94 -6.98 -3.75 5.92
CA ALA A 94 -8.25 -3.18 6.36
C ALA A 94 -9.18 -4.21 7.05
N TYR A 95 -8.65 -5.36 7.43
CA TYR A 95 -9.46 -6.39 8.09
C TYR A 95 -10.25 -5.81 9.26
N GLY A 96 -11.56 -6.00 9.23
CA GLY A 96 -12.44 -5.49 10.28
C GLY A 96 -12.85 -4.04 10.12
N TYR A 97 -12.41 -3.37 9.06
CA TYR A 97 -12.72 -1.97 8.81
C TYR A 97 -13.61 -1.86 7.57
N ASN A 98 -14.68 -1.07 7.68
CA ASN A 98 -15.64 -0.85 6.57
C ASN A 98 -16.16 -2.14 5.92
N GLY A 99 -16.25 -3.22 6.70
CA GLY A 99 -16.79 -4.49 6.22
C GLY A 99 -15.79 -5.38 5.49
N PHE A 100 -14.51 -4.99 5.45
CA PHE A 100 -13.48 -5.81 4.83
C PHE A 100 -13.07 -6.95 5.75
N THR A 101 -12.98 -8.15 5.20
CA THR A 101 -12.70 -9.36 5.98
C THR A 101 -11.61 -10.23 5.35
N THR A 102 -10.83 -9.67 4.42
CA THR A 102 -9.75 -10.40 3.78
C THR A 102 -8.60 -10.61 4.76
N LEU A 103 -8.22 -11.88 4.95
CA LEU A 103 -7.08 -12.22 5.79
C LEU A 103 -5.78 -12.13 4.99
N PRO A 104 -4.66 -11.75 5.65
CA PRO A 104 -3.38 -11.70 4.94
C PRO A 104 -2.94 -13.09 4.52
N GLN A 105 -2.63 -13.26 3.24
CA GLN A 105 -2.24 -14.53 2.65
C GLN A 105 -0.78 -14.53 2.16
N THR A 106 -0.07 -13.40 2.29
CA THR A 106 1.31 -13.26 1.85
C THR A 106 2.15 -12.62 2.94
N ARG A 107 3.47 -12.74 2.81
CA ARG A 107 4.38 -12.07 3.74
C ARG A 107 4.19 -10.56 3.70
N LEU A 108 4.01 -10.01 2.49
CA LEU A 108 3.81 -8.58 2.33
C LEU A 108 2.55 -8.12 3.07
N ALA A 109 1.44 -8.85 2.91
CA ALA A 109 0.19 -8.50 3.58
C ALA A 109 0.34 -8.57 5.10
N ALA A 110 1.01 -9.60 5.60
CA ALA A 110 1.23 -9.74 7.03
C ALA A 110 2.13 -8.63 7.57
N ALA A 111 3.18 -8.28 6.83
CA ALA A 111 4.11 -7.22 7.22
C ALA A 111 3.43 -5.86 7.22
N LEU A 112 2.59 -5.57 6.23
CA LEU A 112 1.86 -4.32 6.18
C LEU A 112 0.91 -4.20 7.38
N LEU A 113 0.16 -5.24 7.66
CA LEU A 113 -0.79 -5.22 8.77
C LEU A 113 -0.06 -4.97 10.10
N ALA A 114 1.06 -5.65 10.33
CA ALA A 114 1.83 -5.49 11.55
C ALA A 114 2.46 -4.09 11.64
N THR A 115 3.00 -3.59 10.54
CA THR A 115 3.72 -2.31 10.51
C THR A 115 2.77 -1.13 10.64
N ASP A 116 1.60 -1.23 10.05
CA ASP A 116 0.61 -0.14 10.06
C ASP A 116 0.12 0.18 11.46
N GLU A 117 0.22 -0.78 12.37
CA GLU A 117 -0.23 -0.57 13.76
C GLU A 117 0.82 0.11 14.64
N LEU A 118 2.02 0.33 14.10
CA LEU A 118 3.05 1.05 14.83
C LEU A 118 2.83 2.56 14.73
#